data_eb233e950de55eba32af254ccf0ef21f
#
_entry.id   eb233e950de55eba32af254ccf0ef21f
#
_cell.length_a   1.000
_cell.length_b   1.000
_cell.length_c   1.000
_cell.angle_alpha   90.00
_cell.angle_beta   90.00
_cell.angle_gamma   90.00
#
_symmetry.space_group_name_H-M   'P 1'
#
loop_
_entity.id
_entity.type
_entity.pdbx_description
1 polymer ?
#
loop_
_entity_poly.entity_id
_entity_poly.type
_entity_poly.pdbx_seq_one_letter_code
_entity_poly.pdbx_strand_id
1 'polypeptide(L)'
;MKNLEEIKEIIRKHKKELKEKYKVKSIAIFGSYVRGEQKEESDLDLLVEFDEPVSLLHIVSVENYLSDILGIKVDLVLKKNIREELREIIIKEATFV
;
A
#
# COMPACT_ATOMS: atom_id res chain seq x y z
N MET A 1 -15.86 9.09 -1.77
CA MET A 1 -14.83 8.09 -2.09
C MET A 1 -13.56 8.80 -2.56
N LYS A 2 -12.40 8.42 -2.01
CA LYS A 2 -11.14 9.04 -2.42
C LYS A 2 -10.69 8.52 -3.78
N ASN A 3 -10.07 9.40 -4.56
CA ASN A 3 -9.47 8.99 -5.82
C ASN A 3 -7.97 8.73 -5.63
N LEU A 4 -7.33 8.23 -6.67
CA LEU A 4 -5.91 7.85 -6.63
C LEU A 4 -5.01 9.02 -6.20
N GLU A 5 -5.24 10.21 -6.74
CA GLU A 5 -4.41 11.36 -6.42
C GLU A 5 -4.53 11.80 -4.97
N GLU A 6 -5.73 11.75 -4.41
CA GLU A 6 -5.94 12.07 -2.99
C GLU A 6 -5.22 11.06 -2.09
N ILE A 7 -5.29 9.77 -2.45
CA ILE A 7 -4.62 8.72 -1.70
C ILE A 7 -3.11 8.92 -1.72
N LYS A 8 -2.55 9.19 -2.89
CA LYS A 8 -1.12 9.45 -3.04
C LYS A 8 -0.66 10.63 -2.19
N GLU A 9 -1.45 11.69 -2.17
CA GLU A 9 -1.14 12.89 -1.40
C GLU A 9 -1.09 12.60 0.10
N ILE A 10 -2.08 11.86 0.62
CA ILE A 10 -2.11 11.50 2.03
C ILE A 10 -0.91 10.64 2.39
N ILE A 11 -0.58 9.66 1.57
CA ILE A 11 0.57 8.79 1.83
C ILE A 11 1.87 9.59 1.82
N ARG A 12 2.03 10.52 0.88
CA ARG A 12 3.22 11.38 0.80
C ARG A 12 3.41 12.19 2.07
N LYS A 13 2.34 12.71 2.63
CA LYS A 13 2.41 13.50 3.88
C LYS A 13 2.90 12.67 5.05
N HIS A 14 2.68 11.36 5.03
CA HIS A 14 3.05 10.46 6.12
C HIS A 14 4.27 9.59 5.76
N LYS A 15 4.91 9.86 4.64
CA LYS A 15 6.00 9.02 4.16
C LYS A 15 7.19 8.98 5.11
N LYS A 16 7.51 10.10 5.73
CA LYS A 16 8.61 10.17 6.69
C LYS A 16 8.35 9.25 7.89
N GLU A 17 7.14 9.28 8.44
CA GLU A 17 6.77 8.42 9.56
C GLU A 17 6.75 6.95 9.16
N LEU A 18 6.24 6.65 7.97
CA LEU A 18 6.25 5.28 7.45
C LEU A 18 7.67 4.75 7.34
N LYS A 19 8.60 5.58 6.88
CA LYS A 19 10.00 5.18 6.74
C LYS A 19 10.69 5.03 8.09
N GLU A 20 10.57 6.02 8.95
CA GLU A 20 11.31 6.05 10.22
C GLU A 20 10.71 5.15 11.29
N LYS A 21 9.40 5.19 11.46
CA LYS A 21 8.72 4.45 12.52
C LYS A 21 8.33 3.04 12.08
N TYR A 22 7.90 2.90 10.85
CA TYR A 22 7.37 1.61 10.35
C TYR A 22 8.30 0.87 9.43
N LYS A 23 9.48 1.44 9.15
CA LYS A 23 10.54 0.81 8.34
C LYS A 23 10.11 0.47 6.91
N VAL A 24 9.22 1.26 6.35
CA VAL A 24 8.75 1.09 4.98
C VAL A 24 9.80 1.66 4.04
N LYS A 25 10.31 0.82 3.14
CA LYS A 25 11.28 1.22 2.13
C LYS A 25 10.61 1.79 0.90
N SER A 26 9.57 1.12 0.42
CA SER A 26 8.81 1.59 -0.72
C SER A 26 7.35 1.19 -0.58
N ILE A 27 6.49 1.97 -1.21
CA ILE A 27 5.06 1.72 -1.19
C ILE A 27 4.48 2.09 -2.56
N ALA A 28 3.61 1.23 -3.07
CA ALA A 28 2.96 1.46 -4.36
C ALA A 28 1.50 1.07 -4.26
N ILE A 29 0.68 1.71 -5.07
CA ILE A 29 -0.75 1.42 -5.14
C ILE A 29 -0.98 0.56 -6.37
N PHE A 30 -1.75 -0.51 -6.23
CA PHE A 30 -2.14 -1.33 -7.37
C PHE A 30 -3.60 -1.75 -7.21
N GLY A 31 -4.13 -2.52 -8.16
CA GLY A 31 -5.49 -3.03 -8.07
C GLY A 31 -6.54 -2.03 -8.55
N SER A 32 -7.75 -2.16 -8.02
CA SER A 32 -8.91 -1.44 -8.53
C SER A 32 -8.77 0.08 -8.51
N TYR A 33 -8.10 0.64 -7.51
CA TYR A 33 -7.91 2.09 -7.42
C TYR A 33 -7.05 2.65 -8.55
N VAL A 34 -6.07 1.87 -9.00
CA VAL A 34 -5.22 2.28 -10.13
C VAL A 34 -5.97 2.17 -11.44
N ARG A 35 -6.80 1.13 -11.57
CA ARG A 35 -7.58 0.92 -12.79
C ARG A 35 -8.82 1.81 -12.89
N GLY A 36 -9.15 2.55 -11.83
CA GLY A 36 -10.36 3.36 -11.81
C GLY A 36 -11.64 2.54 -11.66
N GLU A 37 -11.53 1.35 -11.12
CA GLU A 37 -12.64 0.41 -10.95
C GLU A 37 -13.12 0.29 -9.50
N GLN A 38 -12.62 1.13 -8.62
CA GLN A 38 -12.95 1.06 -7.20
C GLN A 38 -14.42 1.39 -6.93
N LYS A 39 -14.95 0.71 -5.92
CA LYS A 39 -16.29 0.92 -5.40
C LYS A 39 -16.17 1.29 -3.92
N GLU A 40 -17.27 1.68 -3.28
CA GLU A 40 -17.25 2.08 -1.88
C GLU A 40 -16.68 1.02 -0.95
N GLU A 41 -16.98 -0.24 -1.20
CA GLU A 41 -16.47 -1.34 -0.38
C GLU A 41 -15.17 -1.94 -0.90
N SER A 42 -14.54 -1.34 -1.91
CA SER A 42 -13.25 -1.84 -2.41
C SER A 42 -12.15 -1.58 -1.39
N ASP A 43 -11.32 -2.60 -1.17
CA ASP A 43 -10.11 -2.44 -0.38
C ASP A 43 -9.04 -1.73 -1.21
N LEU A 44 -8.18 -0.98 -0.54
CA LEU A 44 -7.04 -0.35 -1.21
C LEU A 44 -5.87 -1.32 -1.17
N ASP A 45 -5.42 -1.77 -2.32
CA ASP A 45 -4.29 -2.69 -2.44
C ASP A 45 -2.98 -1.92 -2.48
N LEU A 46 -2.12 -2.16 -1.51
CA LEU A 46 -0.81 -1.53 -1.42
C LEU A 46 0.29 -2.58 -1.47
N LEU A 47 1.26 -2.33 -2.33
CA LEU A 47 2.46 -3.15 -2.44
C LEU A 47 3.54 -2.48 -1.61
N VAL A 48 4.09 -3.20 -0.63
CA VAL A 48 5.04 -2.62 0.30
C VAL A 48 6.32 -3.42 0.36
N GLU A 49 7.44 -2.72 0.53
CA GLU A 49 8.73 -3.30 0.79
C GLU A 49 9.28 -2.66 2.06
N PHE A 50 9.82 -3.48 2.98
CA PHE A 50 10.39 -3.00 4.23
C PHE A 50 11.92 -3.00 4.15
N ASP A 51 12.56 -2.12 4.94
CA ASP A 51 14.02 -2.03 5.00
C ASP A 51 14.65 -3.28 5.59
N GLU A 52 13.92 -4.00 6.42
CA GLU A 52 14.40 -5.21 7.10
C GLU A 52 13.22 -6.17 7.29
N PRO A 53 13.49 -7.45 7.60
CA PRO A 53 12.39 -8.38 7.89
C PRO A 53 11.59 -7.89 9.09
N VAL A 54 10.27 -7.95 8.98
CA VAL A 54 9.35 -7.48 10.03
C VAL A 54 8.42 -8.61 10.44
N SER A 55 7.89 -8.50 11.65
CA SER A 55 6.94 -9.47 12.19
C SER A 55 5.55 -9.28 11.58
N LEU A 56 4.72 -10.30 11.72
CA LEU A 56 3.33 -10.20 11.28
C LEU A 56 2.59 -9.08 12.04
N LEU A 57 2.87 -8.93 13.34
CA LEU A 57 2.28 -7.86 14.13
C LEU A 57 2.66 -6.48 13.60
N HIS A 58 3.90 -6.33 13.14
CA HIS A 58 4.35 -5.08 12.55
C HIS A 58 3.58 -4.78 11.26
N ILE A 59 3.38 -5.78 10.42
CA ILE A 59 2.62 -5.64 9.17
C ILE A 59 1.19 -5.18 9.48
N VAL A 60 0.56 -5.81 10.47
CA VAL A 60 -0.80 -5.44 10.88
C VAL A 60 -0.84 -4.00 11.40
N SER A 61 0.18 -3.58 12.15
CA SER A 61 0.29 -2.20 12.64
C SER A 61 0.34 -1.20 11.50
N VAL A 62 1.12 -1.50 10.47
CA VAL A 62 1.24 -0.63 9.29
C VAL A 62 -0.09 -0.57 8.54
N GLU A 63 -0.73 -1.70 8.40
CA GLU A 63 -2.04 -1.80 7.74
C GLU A 63 -3.08 -0.95 8.47
N ASN A 64 -3.13 -1.06 9.79
CA ASN A 64 -4.06 -0.28 10.61
C ASN A 64 -3.76 1.21 10.54
N TYR A 65 -2.48 1.56 10.62
CA TYR A 65 -2.06 2.96 10.52
C TYR A 65 -2.51 3.58 9.19
N LEU A 66 -2.24 2.88 8.08
CA LEU A 66 -2.62 3.37 6.76
C LEU A 66 -4.14 3.43 6.60
N SER A 67 -4.86 2.45 7.11
CA SER A 67 -6.31 2.46 7.06
C SER A 67 -6.88 3.65 7.82
N ASP A 68 -6.29 3.98 8.96
CA ASP A 68 -6.74 5.11 9.78
C ASP A 68 -6.52 6.44 9.07
N ILE A 69 -5.33 6.67 8.53
CA ILE A 69 -5.06 7.97 7.87
C ILE A 69 -5.79 8.12 6.54
N LEU A 70 -6.09 7.03 5.88
CA LEU A 70 -6.78 7.06 4.58
C LEU A 70 -8.30 6.95 4.70
N GLY A 71 -8.80 6.43 5.81
CA GLY A 71 -10.23 6.20 5.96
C GLY A 71 -10.76 5.13 5.02
N ILE A 72 -9.90 4.24 4.55
CA ILE A 72 -10.24 3.15 3.63
C ILE A 72 -9.57 1.89 4.16
N LYS A 73 -10.23 0.75 4.03
CA LYS A 73 -9.62 -0.51 4.40
C LYS A 73 -8.44 -0.80 3.47
N VAL A 74 -7.27 -1.03 4.04
CA VAL A 74 -6.04 -1.28 3.31
C VAL A 74 -5.68 -2.76 3.37
N ASP A 75 -5.26 -3.29 2.23
CA ASP A 75 -4.74 -4.65 2.11
C ASP A 75 -3.28 -4.55 1.70
N LEU A 76 -2.36 -4.90 2.60
CA LEU A 76 -0.93 -4.83 2.33
C LEU A 76 -0.44 -6.14 1.74
N VAL A 77 0.27 -6.03 0.63
CA VAL A 77 0.94 -7.16 -0.01
C VAL A 77 2.44 -6.90 0.02
N LEU A 78 3.21 -7.83 0.59
CA LEU A 78 4.65 -7.72 0.61
C LEU A 78 5.19 -8.06 -0.77
N LYS A 79 6.06 -7.22 -1.29
CA LYS A 79 6.65 -7.40 -2.61
C LYS A 79 7.30 -8.77 -2.77
N LYS A 80 7.98 -9.26 -1.72
CA LYS A 80 8.65 -10.57 -1.74
C LYS A 80 7.69 -11.75 -1.76
N ASN A 81 6.42 -11.54 -1.40
CA ASN A 81 5.42 -12.61 -1.31
C ASN A 81 4.54 -12.72 -2.54
N ILE A 82 4.77 -11.89 -3.55
CA ILE A 82 3.99 -11.97 -4.78
C ILE A 82 4.37 -13.23 -5.54
N ARG A 83 3.36 -13.97 -5.98
CA ARG A 83 3.58 -15.15 -6.83
C ARG A 83 4.30 -14.72 -8.11
N GLU A 84 5.28 -15.50 -8.53
CA GLU A 84 6.12 -15.16 -9.67
C GLU A 84 5.31 -14.90 -10.94
N GLU A 85 4.29 -15.70 -11.18
CA GLU A 85 3.44 -15.56 -12.36
C GLU A 85 2.62 -14.27 -12.36
N LEU A 86 2.41 -13.64 -11.20
CA LEU A 86 1.66 -12.38 -11.07
C LEU A 86 2.57 -11.17 -10.92
N ARG A 87 3.86 -11.39 -10.67
CA ARG A 87 4.81 -10.32 -10.34
C ARG A 87 4.87 -9.24 -11.43
N GLU A 88 5.05 -9.63 -12.67
CA GLU A 88 5.15 -8.68 -13.77
C GLU A 88 3.89 -7.87 -13.94
N ILE A 89 2.75 -8.52 -13.83
CA ILE A 89 1.45 -7.86 -13.98
C ILE A 89 1.24 -6.81 -12.89
N ILE A 90 1.52 -7.18 -11.65
CA ILE A 90 1.33 -6.29 -10.51
C ILE A 90 2.32 -5.12 -10.55
N ILE A 91 3.59 -5.39 -10.86
CA ILE A 91 4.61 -4.34 -10.91
C ILE A 91 4.34 -3.35 -12.04
N LYS A 92 3.89 -3.83 -13.19
CA LYS A 92 3.53 -2.94 -14.31
C LYS A 92 2.36 -2.03 -13.97
N GLU A 93 1.39 -2.56 -13.22
CA GLU A 93 0.21 -1.79 -12.83
C GLU A 93 0.51 -0.83 -11.69
N ALA A 94 1.44 -1.17 -10.82
CA ALA A 94 1.70 -0.44 -9.58
C ALA A 94 2.14 1.00 -9.83
N THR A 95 1.57 1.91 -9.05
CA THR A 95 1.94 3.33 -9.05
C THR A 95 2.68 3.60 -7.75
N PHE A 96 3.97 3.89 -7.82
CA PHE A 96 4.78 4.16 -6.64
C PHE A 96 4.51 5.56 -6.08
N VAL A 97 4.54 5.64 -4.78
CA VAL A 97 4.28 6.89 -4.07
C VAL A 97 5.58 7.48 -3.52
#